data_852b4a2652906b653df11d01cbb64d27
#
_entry.id   852b4a2652906b653df11d01cbb64d27
#
_cell.length_a   1.000
_cell.length_b   1.000
_cell.length_c   1.000
_cell.angle_alpha   90.00
_cell.angle_beta   90.00
_cell.angle_gamma   90.00
#
_symmetry.space_group_name_H-M   'P 1'
#
loop_
_entity.id
_entity.type
_entity.pdbx_description
1 polymer ?
#
loop_
_entity_poly.entity_id
_entity_poly.type
_entity_poly.pdbx_seq_one_letter_code
_entity_poly.pdbx_strand_id
1 'polypeptide(L)'
;MRRERVEKDELFRTFLPNQHYWMIELSNKKGKMTVSMSADSGLKRYQSMDLLIWTVLLFVFETIVVKAGTVWFKSQPWTLSLVPALTTIVYMRWGLYGAFYSALGGVAICFASKTGAVQYAVYVLGNLFSVFSLLMVKKMGKDKIRGSVFFSLLYATVVFLLMALGRGVVSLILGKGFGALVDFLTTDILSWVFALVVVWIARRLDGVFEDQISYLVRLKSDEEKEKGGKDEG
;
A
#
# COMPACT_ATOMS: atom_id res chain seq x y z
N MET A 1 -17.19 -20.83 23.41
CA MET A 1 -17.82 -19.83 22.50
C MET A 1 -17.58 -18.36 22.85
N ARG A 2 -17.61 -17.92 24.13
CA ARG A 2 -17.39 -16.49 24.49
C ARG A 2 -15.90 -16.07 24.46
N ARG A 3 -14.96 -16.96 24.80
CA ARG A 3 -13.51 -16.70 24.78
C ARG A 3 -12.92 -16.60 23.37
N GLU A 4 -13.33 -17.46 22.44
CA GLU A 4 -12.84 -17.40 21.03
C GLU A 4 -13.27 -16.13 20.29
N ARG A 5 -14.40 -15.56 20.64
CA ARG A 5 -14.89 -14.31 20.04
C ARG A 5 -14.05 -13.10 20.53
N VAL A 6 -13.63 -13.10 21.79
CA VAL A 6 -12.79 -12.06 22.38
C VAL A 6 -11.38 -12.10 21.77
N GLU A 7 -10.83 -13.29 21.54
CA GLU A 7 -9.48 -13.46 20.95
C GLU A 7 -9.42 -13.07 19.46
N LYS A 8 -10.48 -13.36 18.70
CA LYS A 8 -10.63 -12.88 17.31
C LYS A 8 -10.79 -11.37 17.24
N ASP A 9 -11.53 -10.77 18.16
CA ASP A 9 -11.69 -9.32 18.23
C ASP A 9 -10.39 -8.62 18.64
N GLU A 10 -9.57 -9.23 19.50
CA GLU A 10 -8.25 -8.69 19.85
C GLU A 10 -7.24 -8.82 18.71
N LEU A 11 -7.26 -9.92 17.95
CA LEU A 11 -6.45 -10.07 16.74
C LEU A 11 -6.84 -9.03 15.68
N PHE A 12 -8.13 -8.80 15.46
CA PHE A 12 -8.62 -7.77 14.52
C PHE A 12 -8.26 -6.36 14.98
N ARG A 13 -8.33 -6.07 16.28
CA ARG A 13 -7.92 -4.79 16.90
C ARG A 13 -6.42 -4.54 16.77
N THR A 14 -5.62 -5.59 16.75
CA THR A 14 -4.15 -5.52 16.63
C THR A 14 -3.71 -5.14 15.20
N PHE A 15 -4.51 -5.48 14.19
CA PHE A 15 -4.23 -5.11 12.79
C PHE A 15 -4.80 -3.75 12.35
N LEU A 16 -5.74 -3.17 13.13
CA LEU A 16 -6.37 -1.88 12.83
C LEU A 16 -6.29 -0.91 14.01
N PRO A 17 -5.10 -0.42 14.38
CA PRO A 17 -4.91 0.38 15.60
C PRO A 17 -5.65 1.74 15.61
N ASN A 18 -6.09 2.26 14.45
CA ASN A 18 -6.63 3.62 14.33
C ASN A 18 -8.17 3.73 14.26
N GLN A 19 -8.92 2.63 14.27
CA GLN A 19 -10.39 2.73 14.30
C GLN A 19 -10.96 3.14 15.67
N HIS A 20 -10.16 3.07 16.75
CA HIS A 20 -10.62 3.36 18.11
C HIS A 20 -10.75 4.85 18.46
N TYR A 21 -10.01 5.73 17.79
CA TYR A 21 -10.09 7.17 18.11
C TYR A 21 -11.47 7.78 17.83
N TRP A 22 -12.16 7.27 16.83
CA TRP A 22 -13.52 7.74 16.47
C TRP A 22 -14.63 7.24 17.38
N MET A 23 -14.44 6.08 18.04
CA MET A 23 -15.47 5.53 18.95
C MET A 23 -15.40 6.10 20.37
N ILE A 24 -14.26 6.60 20.82
CA ILE A 24 -14.10 7.12 22.19
C ILE A 24 -14.69 8.53 22.33
N GLU A 25 -14.59 9.37 21.31
CA GLU A 25 -15.13 10.73 21.36
C GLU A 25 -16.67 10.78 21.25
N LEU A 26 -17.28 9.74 20.65
CA LEU A 26 -18.74 9.63 20.48
C LEU A 26 -19.47 9.02 21.69
N SER A 27 -18.76 8.40 22.64
CA SER A 27 -19.37 7.80 23.84
C SER A 27 -19.82 8.82 24.88
N ASN A 28 -19.39 10.08 24.78
CA ASN A 28 -19.64 11.09 25.84
C ASN A 28 -20.78 12.09 25.51
N LYS A 29 -21.51 11.95 24.41
CA LYS A 29 -22.70 12.76 24.11
C LYS A 29 -23.88 11.90 23.65
N LYS A 30 -24.76 11.54 24.58
CA LYS A 30 -26.10 11.02 24.31
C LYS A 30 -26.85 12.00 23.40
N GLY A 31 -26.90 11.72 22.09
CA GLY A 31 -27.72 12.51 21.16
C GLY A 31 -27.39 12.46 19.67
N LYS A 32 -26.35 11.72 19.22
CA LYS A 32 -25.95 11.73 17.80
C LYS A 32 -25.69 10.34 17.20
N MET A 33 -26.62 9.42 17.33
CA MET A 33 -26.52 8.09 16.70
C MET A 33 -26.64 8.14 15.16
N THR A 34 -27.30 9.16 14.60
CA THR A 34 -27.49 9.34 13.16
C THR A 34 -26.28 9.93 12.42
N VAL A 35 -25.41 10.67 13.13
CA VAL A 35 -24.23 11.30 12.51
C VAL A 35 -23.08 10.31 12.31
N SER A 36 -22.98 9.25 13.12
CA SER A 36 -21.91 8.26 12.99
C SER A 36 -22.04 7.36 11.75
N MET A 37 -23.26 6.96 11.36
CA MET A 37 -23.50 6.14 10.17
C MET A 37 -23.22 6.88 8.87
N SER A 38 -23.51 8.16 8.78
CA SER A 38 -23.25 8.97 7.58
C SER A 38 -21.75 9.26 7.40
N ALA A 39 -21.01 9.45 8.49
CA ALA A 39 -19.56 9.67 8.45
C ALA A 39 -18.80 8.39 8.02
N ASP A 40 -19.20 7.22 8.49
CA ASP A 40 -18.60 5.93 8.11
C ASP A 40 -18.88 5.59 6.63
N SER A 41 -20.08 5.86 6.13
CA SER A 41 -20.43 5.66 4.71
C SER A 41 -19.64 6.62 3.81
N GLY A 42 -19.43 7.87 4.21
CA GLY A 42 -18.62 8.85 3.49
C GLY A 42 -17.14 8.44 3.41
N LEU A 43 -16.58 7.96 4.52
CA LEU A 43 -15.19 7.49 4.56
C LEU A 43 -14.97 6.26 3.68
N LYS A 44 -15.88 5.28 3.73
CA LYS A 44 -15.80 4.09 2.87
C LYS A 44 -15.90 4.43 1.39
N ARG A 45 -16.78 5.36 1.03
CA ARG A 45 -16.89 5.86 -0.34
C ARG A 45 -15.60 6.54 -0.79
N TYR A 46 -15.04 7.42 0.03
CA TYR A 46 -13.76 8.06 -0.26
C TYR A 46 -12.63 7.03 -0.44
N GLN A 47 -12.51 6.06 0.48
CA GLN A 47 -11.54 4.98 0.40
C GLN A 47 -11.67 4.18 -0.90
N SER A 48 -12.89 3.80 -1.27
CA SER A 48 -13.14 3.05 -2.51
C SER A 48 -12.76 3.85 -3.76
N MET A 49 -13.08 5.14 -3.78
CA MET A 49 -12.72 6.04 -4.88
C MET A 49 -11.21 6.24 -4.99
N ASP A 50 -10.54 6.47 -3.85
CA ASP A 50 -9.09 6.62 -3.81
C ASP A 50 -8.38 5.35 -4.28
N LEU A 51 -8.77 4.17 -3.79
CA LEU A 51 -8.22 2.89 -4.24
C LEU A 51 -8.49 2.61 -5.72
N LEU A 52 -9.66 3.00 -6.23
CA LEU A 52 -9.99 2.88 -7.64
C LEU A 52 -9.07 3.77 -8.50
N ILE A 53 -8.88 5.03 -8.11
CA ILE A 53 -7.96 5.95 -8.80
C ILE A 53 -6.54 5.36 -8.82
N TRP A 54 -6.03 4.92 -7.67
CA TRP A 54 -4.71 4.29 -7.59
C TRP A 54 -4.61 3.02 -8.45
N THR A 55 -5.69 2.23 -8.55
CA THR A 55 -5.73 1.03 -9.40
C THR A 55 -5.67 1.39 -10.89
N VAL A 56 -6.42 2.40 -11.33
CA VAL A 56 -6.34 2.88 -12.72
C VAL A 56 -4.94 3.40 -13.04
N LEU A 57 -4.36 4.22 -12.14
CA LEU A 57 -2.99 4.71 -12.29
C LEU A 57 -1.98 3.56 -12.36
N LEU A 58 -2.16 2.51 -11.53
CA LEU A 58 -1.31 1.33 -11.58
C LEU A 58 -1.31 0.69 -12.98
N PHE A 59 -2.47 0.37 -13.52
CA PHE A 59 -2.56 -0.30 -14.83
C PHE A 59 -2.00 0.57 -15.96
N VAL A 60 -2.30 1.88 -15.96
CA VAL A 60 -1.81 2.81 -16.97
C VAL A 60 -0.30 2.95 -16.91
N PHE A 61 0.23 3.31 -15.74
CA PHE A 61 1.66 3.53 -15.59
C PHE A 61 2.48 2.26 -15.72
N GLU A 62 2.00 1.13 -15.17
CA GLU A 62 2.68 -0.15 -15.32
C GLU A 62 2.78 -0.57 -16.78
N THR A 63 1.71 -0.39 -17.55
CA THR A 63 1.73 -0.70 -19.00
C THR A 63 2.75 0.17 -19.74
N ILE A 64 2.82 1.46 -19.42
CA ILE A 64 3.78 2.39 -20.02
C ILE A 64 5.21 1.99 -19.65
N VAL A 65 5.47 1.74 -18.37
CA VAL A 65 6.80 1.45 -17.85
C VAL A 65 7.34 0.10 -18.34
N VAL A 66 6.50 -0.94 -18.35
CA VAL A 66 6.87 -2.26 -18.89
C VAL A 66 7.18 -2.16 -20.39
N LYS A 67 6.35 -1.45 -21.17
CA LYS A 67 6.64 -1.24 -22.62
C LYS A 67 7.90 -0.44 -22.84
N ALA A 68 8.12 0.63 -22.08
CA ALA A 68 9.36 1.41 -22.15
C ALA A 68 10.59 0.53 -21.81
N GLY A 69 10.50 -0.31 -20.78
CA GLY A 69 11.53 -1.26 -20.41
C GLY A 69 11.88 -2.22 -21.56
N THR A 70 10.88 -2.77 -22.24
CA THR A 70 11.11 -3.68 -23.38
C THR A 70 11.74 -2.99 -24.59
N VAL A 71 11.54 -1.70 -24.77
CA VAL A 71 12.18 -0.91 -25.84
C VAL A 71 13.62 -0.53 -25.48
N TRP A 72 13.83 -0.10 -24.24
CA TRP A 72 15.15 0.39 -23.79
C TRP A 72 16.14 -0.73 -23.49
N PHE A 73 15.65 -1.88 -23.01
CA PHE A 73 16.47 -2.99 -22.54
C PHE A 73 16.28 -4.28 -23.37
N LYS A 74 16.17 -4.15 -24.69
CA LYS A 74 15.87 -5.27 -25.63
C LYS A 74 16.77 -6.51 -25.46
N SER A 75 18.03 -6.31 -25.08
CA SER A 75 19.03 -7.39 -24.94
C SER A 75 19.34 -7.74 -23.50
N GLN A 76 18.69 -7.11 -22.54
CA GLN A 76 18.98 -7.31 -21.11
C GLN A 76 17.77 -7.99 -20.43
N PRO A 77 18.02 -8.87 -19.44
CA PRO A 77 16.94 -9.56 -18.70
C PRO A 77 16.29 -8.64 -17.65
N TRP A 78 16.52 -7.34 -17.68
CA TRP A 78 16.01 -6.41 -16.68
C TRP A 78 14.54 -6.10 -16.87
N THR A 79 13.81 -6.11 -15.77
CA THR A 79 12.41 -5.69 -15.72
C THR A 79 12.30 -4.33 -15.04
N LEU A 80 11.39 -3.51 -15.53
CA LEU A 80 11.07 -2.22 -14.94
C LEU A 80 9.59 -2.22 -14.56
N SER A 81 9.30 -1.98 -13.27
CA SER A 81 7.95 -2.01 -12.72
C SER A 81 7.76 -0.93 -11.65
N LEU A 82 6.59 -0.31 -11.64
CA LEU A 82 6.15 0.63 -10.60
C LEU A 82 5.41 -0.03 -9.44
N VAL A 83 5.07 -1.30 -9.56
CA VAL A 83 4.26 -2.02 -8.57
C VAL A 83 4.83 -1.90 -7.15
N PRO A 84 6.14 -2.08 -6.88
CA PRO A 84 6.67 -1.94 -5.52
C PRO A 84 6.50 -0.53 -4.95
N ALA A 85 6.67 0.50 -5.78
CA ALA A 85 6.50 1.90 -5.37
C ALA A 85 5.06 2.22 -4.99
N LEU A 86 4.13 1.94 -5.91
CA LEU A 86 2.72 2.25 -5.72
C LEU A 86 2.10 1.42 -4.58
N THR A 87 2.50 0.15 -4.45
CA THR A 87 2.08 -0.68 -3.32
C THR A 87 2.57 -0.12 -1.99
N THR A 88 3.82 0.37 -1.92
CA THR A 88 4.37 1.02 -0.73
C THR A 88 3.53 2.24 -0.32
N ILE A 89 3.14 3.07 -1.30
CA ILE A 89 2.27 4.24 -1.06
C ILE A 89 0.91 3.79 -0.53
N VAL A 90 0.27 2.78 -1.15
CA VAL A 90 -1.05 2.30 -0.73
C VAL A 90 -1.01 1.67 0.67
N TYR A 91 0.07 0.97 1.06
CA TYR A 91 0.25 0.49 2.43
C TYR A 91 0.30 1.65 3.44
N MET A 92 0.99 2.74 3.12
CA MET A 92 1.04 3.92 3.98
C MET A 92 -0.34 4.59 4.08
N ARG A 93 -1.09 4.67 2.99
CA ARG A 93 -2.42 5.29 2.92
C ARG A 93 -3.49 4.46 3.65
N TRP A 94 -3.62 3.20 3.29
CA TRP A 94 -4.77 2.35 3.64
C TRP A 94 -4.40 1.04 4.35
N GLY A 95 -3.14 0.87 4.76
CA GLY A 95 -2.71 -0.31 5.51
C GLY A 95 -2.96 -1.60 4.74
N LEU A 96 -3.76 -2.52 5.32
CA LEU A 96 -3.99 -3.86 4.78
C LEU A 96 -4.50 -3.90 3.32
N TYR A 97 -5.19 -2.86 2.86
CA TYR A 97 -5.62 -2.77 1.45
C TYR A 97 -4.44 -2.76 0.47
N GLY A 98 -3.24 -2.41 0.92
CA GLY A 98 -2.01 -2.54 0.15
C GLY A 98 -1.71 -3.98 -0.28
N ALA A 99 -2.12 -4.99 0.51
CA ALA A 99 -1.95 -6.40 0.12
C ALA A 99 -2.82 -6.76 -1.10
N PHE A 100 -4.08 -6.34 -1.09
CA PHE A 100 -4.95 -6.51 -2.26
C PHE A 100 -4.41 -5.76 -3.47
N TYR A 101 -3.93 -4.53 -3.26
CA TYR A 101 -3.33 -3.71 -4.30
C TYR A 101 -2.04 -4.35 -4.87
N SER A 102 -1.22 -4.99 -4.04
CA SER A 102 -0.01 -5.71 -4.49
C SER A 102 -0.34 -6.90 -5.40
N ALA A 103 -1.44 -7.62 -5.10
CA ALA A 103 -1.94 -8.68 -5.96
C ALA A 103 -2.41 -8.14 -7.31
N LEU A 104 -3.17 -7.03 -7.33
CA LEU A 104 -3.54 -6.31 -8.57
C LEU A 104 -2.31 -5.86 -9.35
N GLY A 105 -1.24 -5.44 -8.67
CA GLY A 105 0.05 -5.15 -9.29
C GLY A 105 0.63 -6.35 -10.03
N GLY A 106 0.52 -7.55 -9.46
CA GLY A 106 0.90 -8.79 -10.13
C GLY A 106 0.10 -9.04 -11.41
N VAL A 107 -1.21 -8.76 -11.39
CA VAL A 107 -2.06 -8.82 -12.60
C VAL A 107 -1.62 -7.78 -13.64
N ALA A 108 -1.35 -6.54 -13.21
CA ALA A 108 -0.95 -5.45 -14.11
C ALA A 108 0.36 -5.74 -14.85
N ILE A 109 1.40 -6.23 -14.13
CA ILE A 109 2.68 -6.65 -14.74
C ILE A 109 2.44 -7.74 -15.79
N CYS A 110 1.73 -8.80 -15.41
CA CYS A 110 1.50 -9.94 -16.30
C CYS A 110 0.67 -9.55 -17.52
N PHE A 111 -0.32 -8.67 -17.36
CA PHE A 111 -1.11 -8.11 -18.45
C PHE A 111 -0.24 -7.27 -19.40
N ALA A 112 0.58 -6.36 -18.88
CA ALA A 112 1.46 -5.50 -19.66
C ALA A 112 2.53 -6.30 -20.41
N SER A 113 3.08 -7.34 -19.77
CA SER A 113 4.12 -8.22 -20.33
C SER A 113 3.56 -9.36 -21.20
N LYS A 114 2.24 -9.53 -21.28
CA LYS A 114 1.56 -10.62 -22.03
C LYS A 114 2.06 -12.01 -21.64
N THR A 115 2.25 -12.27 -20.36
CA THR A 115 2.79 -13.52 -19.84
C THR A 115 1.72 -14.61 -19.71
N GLY A 116 2.14 -15.89 -19.60
CA GLY A 116 1.23 -17.03 -19.42
C GLY A 116 0.66 -17.16 -18.00
N ALA A 117 -0.34 -18.05 -17.84
CA ALA A 117 -1.08 -18.26 -16.59
C ALA A 117 -0.20 -18.57 -15.37
N VAL A 118 0.88 -19.32 -15.55
CA VAL A 118 1.82 -19.66 -14.48
C VAL A 118 2.48 -18.39 -13.88
N GLN A 119 2.80 -17.41 -14.74
CA GLN A 119 3.38 -16.16 -14.28
C GLN A 119 2.36 -15.33 -13.49
N TYR A 120 1.08 -15.35 -13.87
CA TYR A 120 0.03 -14.70 -13.06
C TYR A 120 0.01 -15.30 -11.64
N ALA A 121 0.06 -16.61 -11.50
CA ALA A 121 0.13 -17.24 -10.17
C ALA A 121 1.37 -16.77 -9.38
N VAL A 122 2.55 -16.75 -10.01
CA VAL A 122 3.80 -16.30 -9.37
C VAL A 122 3.71 -14.86 -8.92
N TYR A 123 3.29 -13.94 -9.79
CA TYR A 123 3.27 -12.52 -9.46
C TYR A 123 2.15 -12.14 -8.50
N VAL A 124 0.93 -12.69 -8.68
CA VAL A 124 -0.20 -12.38 -7.81
C VAL A 124 0.03 -12.91 -6.40
N LEU A 125 0.33 -14.22 -6.27
CA LEU A 125 0.54 -14.83 -4.96
C LEU A 125 1.86 -14.40 -4.32
N GLY A 126 2.92 -14.24 -5.13
CA GLY A 126 4.21 -13.78 -4.64
C GLY A 126 4.16 -12.35 -4.10
N ASN A 127 3.47 -11.44 -4.78
CA ASN A 127 3.33 -10.06 -4.32
C ASN A 127 2.57 -9.94 -2.98
N LEU A 128 1.67 -10.89 -2.65
CA LEU A 128 0.97 -10.90 -1.36
C LEU A 128 1.93 -11.01 -0.17
N PHE A 129 3.14 -11.57 -0.34
CA PHE A 129 4.14 -11.59 0.72
C PHE A 129 4.52 -10.19 1.22
N SER A 130 4.31 -9.16 0.42
CA SER A 130 4.49 -7.76 0.86
C SER A 130 3.64 -7.39 2.08
N VAL A 131 2.57 -8.15 2.40
CA VAL A 131 1.75 -7.93 3.61
C VAL A 131 2.57 -7.98 4.89
N PHE A 132 3.65 -8.78 4.92
CA PHE A 132 4.54 -8.83 6.07
C PHE A 132 5.26 -7.51 6.34
N SER A 133 5.33 -6.59 5.38
CA SER A 133 5.86 -5.24 5.60
C SER A 133 5.06 -4.43 6.63
N LEU A 134 3.77 -4.78 6.84
CA LEU A 134 2.94 -4.17 7.87
C LEU A 134 3.47 -4.42 9.30
N LEU A 135 4.28 -5.46 9.52
CA LEU A 135 4.97 -5.67 10.80
C LEU A 135 5.93 -4.51 11.10
N MET A 136 6.60 -3.98 10.08
CA MET A 136 7.44 -2.79 10.23
C MET A 136 6.60 -1.55 10.55
N VAL A 137 5.46 -1.36 9.87
CA VAL A 137 4.52 -0.27 10.16
C VAL A 137 3.99 -0.37 11.59
N LYS A 138 3.62 -1.58 12.04
CA LYS A 138 3.15 -1.83 13.41
C LYS A 138 4.22 -1.50 14.45
N LYS A 139 5.49 -1.85 14.20
CA LYS A 139 6.60 -1.63 15.14
C LYS A 139 7.04 -0.17 15.20
N MET A 140 7.06 0.52 14.07
CA MET A 140 7.65 1.86 13.96
C MET A 140 6.63 3.00 13.95
N GLY A 141 5.40 2.73 13.48
CA GLY A 141 4.37 3.72 13.22
C GLY A 141 4.54 4.41 11.85
N LYS A 142 3.40 4.79 11.24
CA LYS A 142 3.37 5.47 9.92
C LYS A 142 4.06 6.83 9.98
N ASP A 143 3.87 7.59 11.07
CA ASP A 143 4.43 8.94 11.24
C ASP A 143 5.95 8.93 11.24
N LYS A 144 6.58 7.95 11.92
CA LYS A 144 8.03 7.79 11.94
C LYS A 144 8.58 7.40 10.57
N ILE A 145 7.88 6.51 9.86
CA ILE A 145 8.26 6.11 8.49
C ILE A 145 8.18 7.32 7.56
N ARG A 146 7.09 8.10 7.61
CA ARG A 146 6.91 9.31 6.79
C ARG A 146 7.92 10.40 7.15
N GLY A 147 8.17 10.62 8.43
CA GLY A 147 9.01 11.71 8.94
C GLY A 147 10.49 11.60 8.55
N SER A 148 11.00 10.38 8.29
CA SER A 148 12.41 10.15 7.95
C SER A 148 12.58 9.62 6.53
N VAL A 149 13.48 10.24 5.76
CA VAL A 149 13.86 9.75 4.41
C VAL A 149 14.36 8.31 4.50
N PHE A 150 15.26 8.05 5.44
CA PHE A 150 15.85 6.73 5.62
C PHE A 150 14.79 5.66 5.88
N PHE A 151 13.85 5.90 6.79
CA PHE A 151 12.80 4.91 7.10
C PHE A 151 11.79 4.75 5.96
N SER A 152 11.50 5.80 5.20
CA SER A 152 10.64 5.69 4.01
C SER A 152 11.28 4.81 2.94
N LEU A 153 12.57 5.03 2.64
CA LEU A 153 13.31 4.23 1.65
C LEU A 153 13.55 2.80 2.15
N LEU A 154 13.85 2.62 3.43
CA LEU A 154 13.97 1.30 4.04
C LEU A 154 12.64 0.52 3.93
N TYR A 155 11.52 1.18 4.18
CA TYR A 155 10.20 0.56 4.06
C TYR A 155 9.90 0.13 2.61
N ALA A 156 10.19 0.99 1.63
CA ALA A 156 10.07 0.64 0.21
C ALA A 156 10.96 -0.56 -0.17
N THR A 157 12.19 -0.61 0.36
CA THR A 157 13.09 -1.75 0.16
C THR A 157 12.53 -3.03 0.77
N VAL A 158 11.98 -2.97 1.98
CA VAL A 158 11.34 -4.14 2.62
C VAL A 158 10.15 -4.64 1.81
N VAL A 159 9.28 -3.75 1.32
CA VAL A 159 8.15 -4.13 0.45
C VAL A 159 8.66 -4.82 -0.82
N PHE A 160 9.66 -4.24 -1.50
CA PHE A 160 10.26 -4.83 -2.69
C PHE A 160 10.85 -6.23 -2.42
N LEU A 161 11.67 -6.36 -1.39
CA LEU A 161 12.31 -7.64 -1.04
C LEU A 161 11.28 -8.71 -0.70
N LEU A 162 10.25 -8.39 0.03
CA LEU A 162 9.18 -9.34 0.36
C LEU A 162 8.41 -9.79 -0.90
N MET A 163 8.17 -8.90 -1.87
CA MET A 163 7.59 -9.27 -3.16
C MET A 163 8.52 -10.20 -3.95
N ALA A 164 9.79 -9.87 -4.06
CA ALA A 164 10.78 -10.68 -4.78
C ALA A 164 10.94 -12.07 -4.15
N LEU A 165 11.07 -12.13 -2.82
CA LEU A 165 11.12 -13.39 -2.06
C LEU A 165 9.83 -14.20 -2.26
N GLY A 166 8.67 -13.56 -2.18
CA GLY A 166 7.38 -14.22 -2.38
C GLY A 166 7.26 -14.83 -3.78
N ARG A 167 7.64 -14.10 -4.83
CA ARG A 167 7.68 -14.63 -6.21
C ARG A 167 8.64 -15.81 -6.33
N GLY A 168 9.83 -15.73 -5.71
CA GLY A 168 10.79 -16.83 -5.66
C GLY A 168 10.20 -18.06 -4.99
N VAL A 169 9.58 -17.92 -3.81
CA VAL A 169 8.96 -19.02 -3.08
C VAL A 169 7.84 -19.68 -3.90
N VAL A 170 6.93 -18.88 -4.48
CA VAL A 170 5.85 -19.41 -5.33
C VAL A 170 6.43 -20.11 -6.56
N SER A 171 7.49 -19.59 -7.17
CA SER A 171 8.17 -20.24 -8.31
C SER A 171 8.78 -21.58 -7.92
N LEU A 172 9.36 -21.71 -6.73
CA LEU A 172 9.87 -22.99 -6.19
C LEU A 172 8.74 -24.00 -6.01
N ILE A 173 7.61 -23.59 -5.43
CA ILE A 173 6.42 -24.45 -5.25
C ILE A 173 5.89 -24.94 -6.61
N LEU A 174 5.98 -24.13 -7.66
CA LEU A 174 5.58 -24.46 -9.02
C LEU A 174 6.65 -25.26 -9.80
N GLY A 175 7.69 -25.75 -9.11
CA GLY A 175 8.72 -26.62 -9.70
C GLY A 175 9.82 -25.89 -10.47
N LYS A 176 9.91 -24.55 -10.40
CA LYS A 176 11.04 -23.80 -10.94
C LYS A 176 12.21 -23.92 -9.95
N GLY A 177 13.41 -24.20 -10.44
CA GLY A 177 14.59 -24.35 -9.59
C GLY A 177 14.92 -23.13 -8.73
N PHE A 178 15.83 -23.29 -7.77
CA PHE A 178 16.25 -22.23 -6.84
C PHE A 178 16.80 -20.96 -7.56
N GLY A 179 17.31 -21.12 -8.80
CA GLY A 179 17.73 -19.99 -9.63
C GLY A 179 16.65 -18.93 -9.83
N ALA A 180 15.36 -19.33 -9.86
CA ALA A 180 14.25 -18.37 -10.02
C ALA A 180 14.19 -17.32 -8.88
N LEU A 181 14.60 -17.66 -7.65
CA LEU A 181 14.67 -16.69 -6.55
C LEU A 181 15.75 -15.63 -6.81
N VAL A 182 16.92 -16.07 -7.28
CA VAL A 182 18.02 -15.17 -7.60
C VAL A 182 17.66 -14.29 -8.80
N ASP A 183 16.99 -14.86 -9.80
CA ASP A 183 16.52 -14.14 -10.98
C ASP A 183 15.61 -12.98 -10.61
N PHE A 184 14.60 -13.18 -9.73
CA PHE A 184 13.72 -12.08 -9.31
C PHE A 184 14.45 -10.96 -8.57
N LEU A 185 15.48 -11.29 -7.78
CA LEU A 185 16.27 -10.27 -7.07
C LEU A 185 17.18 -9.47 -8.02
N THR A 186 17.72 -10.12 -9.03
CA THR A 186 18.70 -9.49 -9.95
C THR A 186 18.04 -8.78 -11.12
N THR A 187 16.99 -9.36 -11.71
CA THR A 187 16.30 -8.76 -12.86
C THR A 187 15.44 -7.57 -12.47
N ASP A 188 14.90 -7.54 -11.24
CA ASP A 188 14.02 -6.48 -10.74
C ASP A 188 14.79 -5.33 -10.04
N ILE A 189 16.12 -5.32 -10.05
CA ILE A 189 16.93 -4.31 -9.35
C ILE A 189 16.62 -2.88 -9.84
N LEU A 190 16.33 -2.71 -11.12
CA LEU A 190 15.91 -1.44 -11.70
C LEU A 190 14.56 -0.99 -11.12
N SER A 191 13.62 -1.90 -10.95
CA SER A 191 12.33 -1.64 -10.30
C SER A 191 12.50 -1.19 -8.85
N TRP A 192 13.47 -1.76 -8.14
CA TRP A 192 13.83 -1.32 -6.77
C TRP A 192 14.34 0.12 -6.75
N VAL A 193 15.34 0.44 -7.57
CA VAL A 193 15.89 1.81 -7.65
C VAL A 193 14.78 2.81 -8.00
N PHE A 194 13.95 2.46 -8.97
CA PHE A 194 12.83 3.29 -9.40
C PHE A 194 11.80 3.49 -8.26
N ALA A 195 11.51 2.43 -7.50
CA ALA A 195 10.62 2.52 -6.35
C ALA A 195 11.17 3.47 -5.28
N LEU A 196 12.48 3.47 -5.01
CA LEU A 196 13.11 4.40 -4.07
C LEU A 196 12.91 5.86 -4.51
N VAL A 197 13.12 6.15 -5.80
CA VAL A 197 12.94 7.50 -6.35
C VAL A 197 11.48 7.95 -6.23
N VAL A 198 10.55 7.10 -6.63
CA VAL A 198 9.10 7.42 -6.58
C VAL A 198 8.65 7.64 -5.14
N VAL A 199 9.03 6.78 -4.20
CA VAL A 199 8.68 6.94 -2.77
C VAL A 199 9.35 8.18 -2.16
N TRP A 200 10.59 8.49 -2.56
CA TRP A 200 11.27 9.72 -2.12
C TRP A 200 10.54 10.99 -2.60
N ILE A 201 9.99 11.00 -3.82
CA ILE A 201 9.16 12.10 -4.32
C ILE A 201 7.81 12.12 -3.61
N ALA A 202 7.13 10.95 -3.54
CA ALA A 202 5.79 10.83 -2.97
C ALA A 202 5.71 11.31 -1.51
N ARG A 203 6.76 11.05 -0.70
CA ARG A 203 6.78 11.52 0.70
C ARG A 203 6.85 13.05 0.85
N ARG A 204 7.26 13.76 -0.19
CA ARG A 204 7.29 15.24 -0.20
C ARG A 204 5.95 15.85 -0.57
N LEU A 205 5.07 15.06 -1.17
CA LEU A 205 3.74 15.50 -1.55
C LEU A 205 2.77 15.30 -0.38
N ASP A 206 2.06 16.37 -0.03
CA ASP A 206 1.09 16.31 1.06
C ASP A 206 -0.06 15.35 0.74
N GLY A 207 -0.47 14.56 1.74
CA GLY A 207 -1.54 13.58 1.60
C GLY A 207 -1.22 12.35 0.72
N VAL A 208 -0.07 12.27 0.03
CA VAL A 208 0.26 11.13 -0.85
C VAL A 208 0.85 9.97 -0.06
N PHE A 209 1.87 10.21 0.75
CA PHE A 209 2.57 9.20 1.55
C PHE A 209 2.20 9.31 3.03
N GLU A 210 0.90 9.28 3.32
CA GLU A 210 0.33 9.54 4.65
C GLU A 210 -0.91 8.70 4.89
N ASP A 211 -1.18 8.38 6.17
CA ASP A 211 -2.42 7.72 6.54
C ASP A 211 -3.62 8.62 6.22
N GLN A 212 -4.54 8.10 5.40
CA GLN A 212 -5.63 8.93 4.88
C GLN A 212 -6.63 9.35 5.95
N ILE A 213 -6.83 8.54 6.97
CA ILE A 213 -7.70 8.90 8.08
C ILE A 213 -7.11 10.08 8.83
N SER A 214 -5.83 10.02 9.19
CA SER A 214 -5.12 11.10 9.87
C SER A 214 -5.06 12.38 9.02
N TYR A 215 -4.88 12.25 7.72
CA TYR A 215 -4.90 13.36 6.78
C TYR A 215 -6.25 14.09 6.74
N LEU A 216 -7.35 13.33 6.62
CA LEU A 216 -8.71 13.91 6.60
C LEU A 216 -9.09 14.58 7.91
N VAL A 217 -8.64 14.04 9.05
CA VAL A 217 -8.84 14.68 10.36
C VAL A 217 -8.13 16.02 10.43
N ARG A 218 -6.87 16.05 9.98
CA ARG A 218 -6.07 17.28 9.95
C ARG A 218 -6.74 18.36 9.08
N LEU A 219 -7.17 18.00 7.86
CA LEU A 219 -7.86 18.93 6.97
C LEU A 219 -9.10 19.54 7.61
N LYS A 220 -9.94 18.73 8.26
CA LYS A 220 -11.13 19.24 8.94
C LYS A 220 -10.79 20.21 10.07
N SER A 221 -9.76 19.88 10.86
CA SER A 221 -9.33 20.76 11.95
C SER A 221 -8.81 22.11 11.46
N ASP A 222 -8.14 22.12 10.31
CA ASP A 222 -7.61 23.35 9.71
C ASP A 222 -8.75 24.20 9.11
N GLU A 223 -9.74 23.57 8.45
CA GLU A 223 -10.94 24.27 7.98
C GLU A 223 -11.76 24.91 9.13
N GLU A 224 -11.88 24.23 10.27
CA GLU A 224 -12.58 24.76 11.45
C GLU A 224 -11.86 25.97 12.04
N LYS A 225 -10.52 25.97 12.08
CA LYS A 225 -9.72 27.10 12.53
C LYS A 225 -9.86 28.31 11.61
N GLU A 226 -9.87 28.10 10.28
CA GLU A 226 -10.07 29.17 9.32
C GLU A 226 -11.46 29.82 9.43
N LYS A 227 -12.49 29.03 9.71
CA LYS A 227 -13.86 29.57 9.91
C LYS A 227 -13.97 30.33 11.22
N GLY A 228 -13.43 29.82 12.33
CA GLY A 228 -13.46 30.50 13.63
C GLY A 228 -12.69 31.83 13.66
N GLY A 229 -11.59 31.95 12.90
CA GLY A 229 -10.82 33.17 12.80
C GLY A 229 -11.48 34.29 11.95
N LYS A 230 -12.52 33.96 11.17
CA LYS A 230 -13.26 34.97 10.37
C LYS A 230 -14.43 35.58 11.12
N ASP A 231 -14.88 34.97 12.21
CA ASP A 231 -16.00 35.49 13.02
C ASP A 231 -15.55 36.44 14.13
N GLU A 232 -14.23 36.62 14.34
CA GLU A 232 -13.65 37.50 15.36
C GLU A 232 -13.05 38.79 14.80
N GLY A 233 -13.16 39.06 13.49
CA GLY A 233 -12.67 40.28 12.81
C GLY A 233 -13.79 41.16 12.29
#